data_ff6778e0b92a71cec7bbc28d2845e5ff
#
_entry.id   ff6778e0b92a71cec7bbc28d2845e5ff
#
_cell.length_a   1.000
_cell.length_b   1.000
_cell.length_c   1.000
_cell.angle_alpha   90.00
_cell.angle_beta   90.00
_cell.angle_gamma   90.00
#
_symmetry.space_group_name_H-M   'P 1'
#
loop_
_entity.id
_entity.type
_entity.pdbx_description
1 polymer ?
#
loop_
_entity_poly.entity_id
_entity_poly.type
_entity_poly.pdbx_seq_one_letter_code
_entity_poly.pdbx_strand_id
1 'polypeptide(L)'
;MSDFKGRALTDFIKLQLMKYYRFDRQFTLVVSECINNADITALSQTSLVEVEVKISKEDFLKEFDGKSYIKRVKHQRYNSGRKYSKYVVPNYFYFCTTKELAPFIKSYLKEHGYDNYGVLVCCEKRLFNKRSHIETYKQAKKLHKNKVDSSVFEKVHKRLQSELITLKEKVLLSN
;
A
#
# COMPACT_ATOMS: atom_id res chain seq x y z
N MET A 1 -23.92 -12.18 3.08
CA MET A 1 -22.57 -11.53 2.94
C MET A 1 -22.37 -11.24 1.48
N SER A 2 -22.28 -9.97 1.07
CA SER A 2 -21.89 -9.67 -0.31
C SER A 2 -20.43 -10.06 -0.48
N ASP A 3 -20.18 -11.14 -1.20
CA ASP A 3 -18.85 -11.64 -1.42
C ASP A 3 -18.16 -10.77 -2.47
N PHE A 4 -17.44 -9.75 -2.00
CA PHE A 4 -16.48 -9.07 -2.87
C PHE A 4 -15.47 -10.11 -3.37
N LYS A 5 -15.36 -10.26 -4.69
CA LYS A 5 -14.39 -11.14 -5.35
C LYS A 5 -13.55 -10.34 -6.35
N GLY A 6 -12.33 -10.77 -6.57
CA GLY A 6 -11.45 -10.17 -7.56
C GLY A 6 -11.26 -8.66 -7.33
N ARG A 7 -11.48 -7.85 -8.37
CA ARG A 7 -11.26 -6.40 -8.36
C ARG A 7 -12.04 -5.67 -7.28
N ALA A 8 -13.30 -6.05 -7.04
CA ALA A 8 -14.13 -5.43 -6.01
C ALA A 8 -13.57 -5.65 -4.59
N LEU A 9 -12.95 -6.81 -4.32
CA LEU A 9 -12.27 -7.06 -3.06
C LEU A 9 -11.01 -6.20 -2.92
N THR A 10 -10.22 -6.07 -3.99
CA THR A 10 -9.04 -5.19 -4.00
C THR A 10 -9.42 -3.75 -3.72
N ASP A 11 -10.44 -3.22 -4.39
CA ASP A 11 -10.93 -1.85 -4.21
C ASP A 11 -11.46 -1.63 -2.78
N PHE A 12 -12.17 -2.62 -2.23
CA PHE A 12 -12.60 -2.59 -0.84
C PHE A 12 -11.42 -2.52 0.13
N ILE A 13 -10.38 -3.36 -0.05
CA ILE A 13 -9.17 -3.35 0.79
C ILE A 13 -8.45 -2.00 0.68
N LYS A 14 -8.33 -1.44 -0.52
CA LYS A 14 -7.74 -0.10 -0.73
C LYS A 14 -8.50 0.96 0.07
N LEU A 15 -9.83 0.96 0.05
CA LEU A 15 -10.64 1.87 0.84
C LEU A 15 -10.40 1.68 2.35
N GLN A 16 -10.32 0.44 2.83
CA GLN A 16 -10.02 0.17 4.24
C GLN A 16 -8.62 0.64 4.64
N LEU A 17 -7.63 0.48 3.77
CA LEU A 17 -6.27 1.00 3.98
C LEU A 17 -6.25 2.54 4.03
N MET A 18 -7.01 3.22 3.17
CA MET A 18 -7.13 4.68 3.22
C MET A 18 -7.71 5.13 4.58
N LYS A 19 -8.78 4.48 5.06
CA LYS A 19 -9.36 4.74 6.39
C LYS A 19 -8.34 4.48 7.51
N TYR A 20 -7.64 3.34 7.45
CA TYR A 20 -6.63 2.94 8.43
C TYR A 20 -5.54 4.00 8.56
N TYR A 21 -4.90 4.37 7.47
CA TYR A 21 -3.82 5.35 7.55
C TYR A 21 -4.33 6.74 7.89
N ARG A 22 -5.49 7.14 7.37
CA ARG A 22 -6.02 8.49 7.62
C ARG A 22 -6.57 8.67 9.03
N PHE A 23 -7.37 7.73 9.52
CA PHE A 23 -8.12 7.89 10.77
C PHE A 23 -7.49 7.13 11.95
N ASP A 24 -7.05 5.89 11.74
CA ASP A 24 -6.51 5.10 12.85
C ASP A 24 -5.02 5.42 13.10
N ARG A 25 -4.26 5.69 12.04
CA ARG A 25 -2.82 6.01 12.10
C ARG A 25 -2.51 7.50 11.97
N GLN A 26 -3.49 8.35 11.69
CA GLN A 26 -3.41 9.82 11.59
C GLN A 26 -2.36 10.35 10.60
N PHE A 27 -2.17 9.65 9.48
CA PHE A 27 -1.31 10.14 8.41
C PHE A 27 -1.93 11.37 7.75
N THR A 28 -1.09 12.33 7.36
CA THR A 28 -1.52 13.61 6.81
C THR A 28 -2.16 13.46 5.43
N LEU A 29 -1.54 12.68 4.55
CA LEU A 29 -2.03 12.42 3.20
C LEU A 29 -2.07 10.91 2.95
N VAL A 30 -3.15 10.45 2.32
CA VAL A 30 -3.32 9.05 1.89
C VAL A 30 -3.96 9.06 0.51
N VAL A 31 -3.38 8.34 -0.43
CA VAL A 31 -3.80 8.34 -1.83
C VAL A 31 -3.52 6.99 -2.47
N SER A 32 -4.31 6.63 -3.49
CA SER A 32 -4.09 5.43 -4.29
C SER A 32 -3.18 5.70 -5.49
N GLU A 33 -2.47 4.65 -5.93
CA GLU A 33 -1.75 4.59 -7.23
C GLU A 33 -0.84 5.81 -7.50
N CYS A 34 -0.01 6.19 -6.53
CA CYS A 34 0.81 7.40 -6.63
C CYS A 34 2.31 7.11 -6.73
N ILE A 35 2.99 6.98 -5.59
CA ILE A 35 4.44 6.78 -5.56
C ILE A 35 4.75 5.33 -5.97
N ASN A 36 5.63 5.16 -6.95
CA ASN A 36 6.04 3.86 -7.49
C ASN A 36 4.87 2.97 -7.93
N ASN A 37 3.71 3.56 -8.26
CA ASN A 37 2.46 2.86 -8.56
C ASN A 37 1.98 1.93 -7.43
N ALA A 38 2.33 2.23 -6.19
CA ALA A 38 1.82 1.50 -5.04
C ALA A 38 0.30 1.63 -4.93
N ASP A 39 -0.38 0.55 -4.55
CA ASP A 39 -1.85 0.55 -4.38
C ASP A 39 -2.30 1.61 -3.38
N ILE A 40 -1.54 1.79 -2.29
CA ILE A 40 -1.73 2.89 -1.34
C ILE A 40 -0.39 3.51 -0.99
N THR A 41 -0.36 4.83 -1.03
CA THR A 41 0.71 5.68 -0.51
C THR A 41 0.17 6.47 0.68
N ALA A 42 0.78 6.31 1.85
CA ALA A 42 0.45 7.10 3.04
C ALA A 42 1.66 7.93 3.47
N LEU A 43 1.43 9.20 3.74
CA LEU A 43 2.47 10.19 4.00
C LEU A 43 2.18 10.96 5.29
N SER A 44 3.15 10.98 6.19
CA SER A 44 3.22 11.86 7.36
C SER A 44 4.43 12.78 7.25
N GLN A 45 4.59 13.70 8.19
CA GLN A 45 5.77 14.59 8.22
C GLN A 45 7.11 13.83 8.29
N THR A 46 7.11 12.62 8.84
CA THR A 46 8.33 11.88 9.14
C THR A 46 8.46 10.56 8.38
N SER A 47 7.41 10.11 7.71
CA SER A 47 7.37 8.76 7.15
C SER A 47 6.53 8.67 5.90
N LEU A 48 7.07 7.96 4.91
CA LEU A 48 6.39 7.48 3.72
C LEU A 48 6.16 5.97 3.87
N VAL A 49 4.92 5.56 3.70
CA VAL A 49 4.52 4.15 3.69
C VAL A 49 3.94 3.81 2.32
N GLU A 50 4.37 2.69 1.77
CA GLU A 50 3.75 2.08 0.59
C GLU A 50 3.12 0.75 0.97
N VAL A 51 1.94 0.47 0.40
CA VAL A 51 1.22 -0.78 0.58
C VAL A 51 0.81 -1.33 -0.79
N GLU A 52 1.08 -2.61 -1.01
CA GLU A 52 0.60 -3.41 -2.14
C GLU A 52 -0.50 -4.36 -1.66
N VAL A 53 -1.63 -4.40 -2.35
CA VAL A 53 -2.74 -5.30 -2.05
C VAL A 53 -2.58 -6.60 -2.85
N LYS A 54 -2.61 -7.74 -2.18
CA LYS A 54 -2.49 -9.06 -2.80
C LYS A 54 -3.59 -9.98 -2.25
N ILE A 55 -4.45 -10.46 -3.14
CA ILE A 55 -5.63 -11.26 -2.76
C ILE A 55 -5.51 -12.74 -3.15
N SER A 56 -4.44 -13.12 -3.87
CA SER A 56 -4.12 -14.52 -4.17
C SER A 56 -2.62 -14.79 -4.12
N LYS A 57 -2.23 -16.05 -4.00
CA LYS A 57 -0.82 -16.47 -4.03
C LYS A 57 -0.17 -16.15 -5.36
N GLU A 58 -0.87 -16.38 -6.46
CA GLU A 58 -0.40 -16.15 -7.82
C GLU A 58 -0.12 -14.66 -8.05
N ASP A 59 -1.01 -13.78 -7.58
CA ASP A 59 -0.82 -12.34 -7.68
C ASP A 59 0.35 -11.85 -6.82
N PHE A 60 0.49 -12.41 -5.61
CA PHE A 60 1.64 -12.12 -4.74
C PHE A 60 2.96 -12.58 -5.36
N LEU A 61 3.03 -13.81 -5.89
CA LEU A 61 4.25 -14.36 -6.48
C LEU A 61 4.70 -13.59 -7.73
N LYS A 62 3.76 -13.04 -8.51
CA LYS A 62 4.08 -12.14 -9.65
C LYS A 62 4.85 -10.87 -9.24
N GLU A 63 4.85 -10.51 -7.97
CA GLU A 63 5.67 -9.39 -7.48
C GLU A 63 7.17 -9.71 -7.55
N PHE A 64 7.53 -11.00 -7.41
CA PHE A 64 8.90 -11.47 -7.27
C PHE A 64 9.36 -12.41 -8.41
N ASP A 65 8.50 -12.74 -9.39
CA ASP A 65 8.77 -13.74 -10.44
C ASP A 65 9.85 -13.33 -11.47
N GLY A 66 10.38 -12.14 -11.31
CA GLY A 66 11.46 -11.59 -12.17
C GLY A 66 11.02 -11.20 -13.58
N LYS A 67 9.78 -11.51 -14.01
CA LYS A 67 9.27 -11.16 -15.36
C LYS A 67 9.10 -9.65 -15.51
N SER A 68 8.71 -8.96 -14.44
CA SER A 68 8.65 -7.51 -14.41
C SER A 68 9.99 -6.92 -13.94
N TYR A 69 10.75 -6.35 -14.87
CA TYR A 69 12.00 -5.63 -14.55
C TYR A 69 11.76 -4.53 -13.50
N ILE A 70 10.66 -3.79 -13.62
CA ILE A 70 10.30 -2.69 -12.71
C ILE A 70 10.12 -3.19 -11.27
N LYS A 71 9.37 -4.28 -11.07
CA LYS A 71 9.13 -4.87 -9.75
C LYS A 71 10.41 -5.42 -9.11
N ARG A 72 11.22 -6.15 -9.89
CA ARG A 72 12.51 -6.65 -9.44
C ARG A 72 13.43 -5.52 -8.96
N VAL A 73 13.57 -4.46 -9.75
CA VAL A 73 14.38 -3.30 -9.40
C VAL A 73 13.81 -2.56 -8.19
N LYS A 74 12.48 -2.45 -8.05
CA LYS A 74 11.80 -1.90 -6.88
C LYS A 74 12.25 -2.60 -5.60
N HIS A 75 12.10 -3.93 -5.52
CA HIS A 75 12.43 -4.69 -4.32
C HIS A 75 13.93 -4.76 -4.03
N GLN A 76 14.79 -4.85 -5.04
CA GLN A 76 16.24 -4.75 -4.85
C GLN A 76 16.64 -3.41 -4.21
N ARG A 77 16.01 -2.31 -4.62
CA ARG A 77 16.26 -0.97 -4.07
C ARG A 77 15.77 -0.83 -2.64
N TYR A 78 14.57 -1.33 -2.34
CA TYR A 78 14.02 -1.30 -0.99
C TYR A 78 14.90 -2.07 0.00
N ASN A 79 15.46 -3.19 -0.41
CA ASN A 79 16.38 -3.98 0.42
C ASN A 79 17.79 -3.39 0.55
N SER A 80 18.28 -2.69 -0.48
CA SER A 80 19.65 -2.15 -0.45
C SER A 80 19.80 -0.88 0.40
N GLY A 81 18.70 -0.21 0.75
CA GLY A 81 18.69 1.07 1.46
C GLY A 81 19.40 2.22 0.73
N ARG A 82 19.84 2.01 -0.51
CA ARG A 82 20.59 3.01 -1.28
C ARG A 82 19.66 4.07 -1.87
N LYS A 83 20.03 5.33 -1.71
CA LYS A 83 19.39 6.46 -2.39
C LYS A 83 19.65 6.36 -3.90
N TYR A 84 18.62 6.14 -4.69
CA TYR A 84 18.71 6.26 -6.15
C TYR A 84 17.83 7.41 -6.63
N SER A 85 18.37 8.28 -7.47
CA SER A 85 17.80 9.57 -7.87
C SER A 85 16.45 9.53 -8.59
N LYS A 86 16.03 8.40 -9.14
CA LYS A 86 14.77 8.27 -9.93
C LYS A 86 13.60 7.61 -9.18
N TYR A 87 13.83 6.96 -8.04
CA TYR A 87 12.78 6.21 -7.33
C TYR A 87 12.79 6.57 -5.86
N VAL A 88 11.63 6.87 -5.36
CA VAL A 88 11.44 7.13 -3.94
C VAL A 88 11.40 5.80 -3.22
N VAL A 89 12.30 5.58 -2.27
CA VAL A 89 12.24 4.41 -1.37
C VAL A 89 11.35 4.81 -0.19
N PRO A 90 10.31 4.04 0.16
CA PRO A 90 9.49 4.34 1.32
C PRO A 90 10.23 4.05 2.62
N ASN A 91 9.82 4.69 3.72
CA ASN A 91 10.35 4.34 5.05
C ASN A 91 9.85 2.97 5.51
N TYR A 92 8.63 2.60 5.11
CA TYR A 92 8.01 1.30 5.41
C TYR A 92 7.27 0.77 4.19
N PHE A 93 7.38 -0.54 3.99
CA PHE A 93 6.66 -1.24 2.94
C PHE A 93 5.83 -2.39 3.52
N TYR A 94 4.59 -2.49 3.08
CA TYR A 94 3.67 -3.53 3.51
C TYR A 94 2.99 -4.21 2.31
N PHE A 95 2.72 -5.50 2.49
CA PHE A 95 1.65 -6.16 1.75
C PHE A 95 0.37 -6.16 2.59
N CYS A 96 -0.77 -5.86 1.96
CA CYS A 96 -2.08 -6.03 2.59
C CYS A 96 -2.83 -7.17 1.89
N THR A 97 -3.44 -8.04 2.68
CA THR A 97 -4.05 -9.26 2.18
C THR A 97 -5.24 -9.72 3.02
N THR A 98 -5.82 -10.88 2.68
CA THR A 98 -6.82 -11.56 3.49
C THR A 98 -6.17 -12.35 4.62
N LYS A 99 -6.97 -12.72 5.63
CA LYS A 99 -6.51 -13.47 6.81
C LYS A 99 -5.91 -14.82 6.43
N GLU A 100 -6.49 -15.47 5.43
CA GLU A 100 -6.09 -16.81 4.97
C GLU A 100 -4.72 -16.80 4.25
N LEU A 101 -4.40 -15.70 3.54
CA LEU A 101 -3.18 -15.60 2.75
C LEU A 101 -2.00 -15.05 3.55
N ALA A 102 -2.24 -14.35 4.65
CA ALA A 102 -1.22 -13.68 5.46
C ALA A 102 -0.10 -14.61 5.97
N PRO A 103 -0.38 -15.85 6.46
CA PRO A 103 0.68 -16.77 6.89
C PRO A 103 1.65 -17.13 5.77
N PHE A 104 1.13 -17.39 4.57
CA PHE A 104 1.93 -17.69 3.39
C PHE A 104 2.86 -16.52 3.03
N ILE A 105 2.32 -15.30 2.93
CA ILE A 105 3.12 -14.11 2.64
C ILE A 105 4.22 -13.92 3.68
N LYS A 106 3.90 -14.03 4.97
CA LYS A 106 4.89 -13.89 6.05
C LYS A 106 6.04 -14.89 5.92
N SER A 107 5.75 -16.19 5.68
CA SER A 107 6.77 -17.22 5.49
C SER A 107 7.64 -16.92 4.28
N TYR A 108 7.02 -16.63 3.14
CA TYR A 108 7.73 -16.29 1.91
C TYR A 108 8.70 -15.11 2.10
N LEU A 109 8.23 -14.02 2.73
CA LEU A 109 9.07 -12.84 2.97
C LEU A 109 10.29 -13.16 3.83
N LYS A 110 10.13 -14.02 4.85
CA LYS A 110 11.23 -14.45 5.71
C LYS A 110 12.23 -15.33 4.95
N GLU A 111 11.76 -16.29 4.18
CA GLU A 111 12.57 -17.26 3.44
C GLU A 111 13.39 -16.61 2.31
N HIS A 112 12.84 -15.54 1.70
CA HIS A 112 13.46 -14.88 0.54
C HIS A 112 14.19 -13.58 0.88
N GLY A 113 14.46 -13.31 2.17
CA GLY A 113 15.26 -12.15 2.57
C GLY A 113 14.53 -10.80 2.57
N TYR A 114 13.19 -10.80 2.58
CA TYR A 114 12.35 -9.60 2.67
C TYR A 114 11.78 -9.39 4.08
N ASP A 115 12.51 -9.81 5.12
CA ASP A 115 12.02 -9.74 6.51
C ASP A 115 11.74 -8.32 7.02
N ASN A 116 12.24 -7.29 6.32
CA ASN A 116 11.93 -5.90 6.61
C ASN A 116 10.50 -5.48 6.20
N TYR A 117 9.84 -6.22 5.32
CA TYR A 117 8.48 -5.91 4.88
C TYR A 117 7.45 -6.33 5.91
N GLY A 118 6.39 -5.55 6.04
CA GLY A 118 5.26 -5.87 6.90
C GLY A 118 4.13 -6.58 6.16
N VAL A 119 3.19 -7.11 6.95
CA VAL A 119 1.95 -7.71 6.45
C VAL A 119 0.77 -7.12 7.23
N LEU A 120 -0.17 -6.55 6.52
CA LEU A 120 -1.46 -6.09 7.02
C LEU A 120 -2.55 -7.07 6.58
N VAL A 121 -3.59 -7.19 7.36
CA VAL A 121 -4.74 -8.05 7.06
C VAL A 121 -6.02 -7.24 7.11
N CYS A 122 -6.86 -7.41 6.10
CA CYS A 122 -8.23 -6.90 6.12
C CYS A 122 -9.15 -7.97 6.72
N CYS A 123 -9.69 -7.71 7.91
CA CYS A 123 -10.39 -8.70 8.73
C CYS A 123 -11.88 -8.81 8.45
N GLU A 124 -12.54 -7.76 7.96
CA GLU A 124 -13.98 -7.73 7.73
C GLU A 124 -14.35 -7.13 6.38
N LYS A 125 -15.49 -7.54 5.86
CA LYS A 125 -16.04 -7.09 4.57
C LYS A 125 -17.20 -6.08 4.72
N ARG A 126 -17.26 -5.32 5.83
CA ARG A 126 -18.36 -4.36 6.10
C ARG A 126 -17.96 -2.93 5.74
N LEU A 127 -18.77 -2.26 4.93
CA LEU A 127 -18.50 -0.88 4.47
C LEU A 127 -18.80 0.22 5.51
N PHE A 128 -19.69 -0.03 6.48
CA PHE A 128 -20.36 1.03 7.25
C PHE A 128 -19.78 1.33 8.63
N ASN A 129 -18.49 1.14 8.84
CA ASN A 129 -17.84 1.56 10.08
C ASN A 129 -16.90 2.76 9.83
N LYS A 130 -16.85 3.72 10.77
CA LYS A 130 -15.87 4.83 10.73
C LYS A 130 -14.44 4.33 10.89
N ARG A 131 -14.22 3.24 11.64
CA ARG A 131 -12.90 2.60 11.80
C ARG A 131 -12.59 1.68 10.62
N SER A 132 -11.31 1.49 10.35
CA SER A 132 -10.86 0.53 9.36
C SER A 132 -10.97 -0.90 9.91
N HIS A 133 -10.96 -1.87 9.00
CA HIS A 133 -10.90 -3.30 9.32
C HIS A 133 -9.50 -3.86 9.03
N ILE A 134 -8.48 -3.04 9.22
CA ILE A 134 -7.08 -3.42 8.97
C ILE A 134 -6.38 -3.72 10.29
N GLU A 135 -5.76 -4.88 10.35
CA GLU A 135 -4.91 -5.31 11.46
C GLU A 135 -3.47 -5.52 11.00
N THR A 136 -2.51 -5.29 11.88
CA THR A 136 -1.11 -5.57 11.62
C THR A 136 -0.79 -7.02 11.96
N TYR A 137 -0.59 -7.87 10.94
CA TYR A 137 -0.20 -9.27 11.11
C TYR A 137 1.32 -9.43 11.33
N LYS A 138 2.11 -8.64 10.63
CA LYS A 138 3.57 -8.53 10.80
C LYS A 138 3.99 -7.08 10.66
N GLN A 139 4.65 -6.54 11.68
CA GLN A 139 5.18 -5.17 11.65
C GLN A 139 6.34 -5.06 10.65
N ALA A 140 6.31 -4.02 9.79
CA ALA A 140 7.45 -3.69 8.95
C ALA A 140 8.59 -3.09 9.78
N LYS A 141 9.83 -3.39 9.39
CA LYS A 141 11.01 -2.69 9.87
C LYS A 141 11.27 -1.47 8.99
N LYS A 142 11.87 -0.44 9.54
CA LYS A 142 12.21 0.77 8.80
C LYS A 142 13.28 0.47 7.75
N LEU A 143 13.00 0.75 6.48
CA LEU A 143 13.94 0.50 5.38
C LEU A 143 15.09 1.51 5.38
N HIS A 144 14.82 2.77 5.78
CA HIS A 144 15.82 3.82 5.95
C HIS A 144 15.31 4.92 6.89
N LYS A 145 16.23 5.72 7.43
CA LYS A 145 15.94 6.81 8.40
C LYS A 145 15.81 8.20 7.74
N ASN A 146 15.97 8.31 6.42
CA ASN A 146 15.91 9.59 5.73
C ASN A 146 14.51 10.22 5.89
N LYS A 147 14.47 11.54 6.04
CA LYS A 147 13.22 12.31 5.99
C LYS A 147 12.62 12.22 4.59
N VAL A 148 11.32 12.36 4.52
CA VAL A 148 10.59 12.40 3.25
C VAL A 148 10.92 13.72 2.56
N ASP A 149 11.23 13.65 1.27
CA ASP A 149 11.52 14.82 0.45
C ASP A 149 10.25 15.63 0.18
N SER A 150 10.37 16.96 0.13
CA SER A 150 9.25 17.86 -0.15
C SER A 150 8.58 17.59 -1.50
N SER A 151 9.34 17.16 -2.51
CA SER A 151 8.82 16.78 -3.82
C SER A 151 7.85 15.59 -3.77
N VAL A 152 8.00 14.72 -2.77
CA VAL A 152 7.06 13.60 -2.54
C VAL A 152 5.72 14.14 -2.03
N PHE A 153 5.73 15.11 -1.11
CA PHE A 153 4.50 15.77 -0.65
C PHE A 153 3.76 16.44 -1.81
N GLU A 154 4.47 17.13 -2.67
CA GLU A 154 3.88 17.78 -3.85
C GLU A 154 3.22 16.76 -4.80
N LYS A 155 3.90 15.64 -5.10
CA LYS A 155 3.34 14.57 -5.95
C LYS A 155 2.08 13.96 -5.34
N VAL A 156 2.11 13.63 -4.05
CA VAL A 156 0.96 13.03 -3.36
C VAL A 156 -0.21 14.02 -3.31
N HIS A 157 0.06 15.30 -3.06
CA HIS A 157 -0.96 16.35 -3.05
C HIS A 157 -1.62 16.54 -4.43
N LYS A 158 -0.83 16.62 -5.51
CA LYS A 158 -1.34 16.69 -6.88
C LYS A 158 -2.22 15.50 -7.23
N ARG A 159 -1.79 14.29 -6.85
CA ARG A 159 -2.57 13.07 -7.08
C ARG A 159 -3.91 13.10 -6.33
N LEU A 160 -3.90 13.49 -5.05
CA LEU A 160 -5.12 13.60 -4.24
C LEU A 160 -6.12 14.60 -4.83
N GLN A 161 -5.64 15.75 -5.31
CA GLN A 161 -6.49 16.73 -5.99
C GLN A 161 -7.11 16.15 -7.28
N SER A 162 -6.32 15.43 -8.07
CA SER A 162 -6.83 14.79 -9.30
C SER A 162 -7.90 13.72 -8.99
N GLU A 163 -7.70 12.91 -7.96
CA GLU A 163 -8.70 11.93 -7.51
C GLU A 163 -10.00 12.61 -7.07
N LEU A 164 -9.90 13.71 -6.31
CA LEU A 164 -11.07 14.48 -5.85
C LEU A 164 -11.84 15.08 -7.00
N ILE A 165 -11.14 15.68 -7.99
CA ILE A 165 -11.77 16.24 -9.19
C ILE A 165 -12.52 15.15 -9.96
N THR A 166 -11.84 14.02 -10.26
CA THR A 166 -12.45 12.90 -10.98
C THR A 166 -13.67 12.33 -10.24
N LEU A 167 -13.61 12.26 -8.90
CA LEU A 167 -14.74 11.79 -8.10
C LEU A 167 -15.94 12.76 -8.20
N LYS A 168 -15.71 14.07 -8.10
CA LYS A 168 -16.75 15.08 -8.25
C LYS A 168 -17.39 15.07 -9.63
N GLU A 169 -16.59 14.90 -10.68
CA GLU A 169 -17.09 14.76 -12.05
C GLU A 169 -18.00 13.55 -12.20
N LYS A 170 -17.57 12.37 -11.67
CA LYS A 170 -18.40 11.15 -11.69
C LYS A 170 -19.72 11.33 -10.96
N VAL A 171 -19.72 11.98 -9.81
CA VAL A 171 -20.96 12.24 -9.04
C VAL A 171 -21.89 13.18 -9.81
N LEU A 172 -21.36 14.23 -10.47
CA LEU A 172 -22.15 15.16 -11.25
C LEU A 172 -22.76 14.51 -12.50
N LEU A 173 -22.04 13.56 -13.13
CA LEU A 173 -22.50 12.87 -14.34
C LEU A 173 -23.46 11.70 -14.04
N SER A 174 -23.55 11.27 -12.79
CA SER A 174 -24.44 10.16 -12.36
C SER A 174 -25.80 10.64 -11.85
N ASN A 175 -26.01 11.95 -11.74
CA ASN A 175 -27.29 12.62 -11.43
C ASN A 175 -27.96 13.14 -12.69
#